data_0d5c1934b5b6cecafc521ed285fc3da6
#
_entry.id   0d5c1934b5b6cecafc521ed285fc3da6
#
_cell.length_a   1.000
_cell.length_b   1.000
_cell.length_c   1.000
_cell.angle_alpha   90.00
_cell.angle_beta   90.00
_cell.angle_gamma   90.00
#
_symmetry.space_group_name_H-M   'P 1'
#
loop_
_entity.id
_entity.type
_entity.pdbx_description
1 polymer ?
#
loop_
_entity_poly.entity_id
_entity_poly.type
_entity_poly.pdbx_seq_one_letter_code
_entity_poly.pdbx_strand_id
1 'polypeptide(L)'
;MRIPRWAAVIAVVTICVAAAALGTAGSSNAKPSAGVTVALVSDIGKFTDKGFNQSQLAGLNTAKAKLGITAIPLQSNSTSDYSPNFNTAIRKGAKLVIAAGFLLAKTEATYAKQFPKVHFAITDDSVHGFDFKGKNISNIEGLTYQANQGGCLVGVLAAKMAQKEGGDTIGAVGGLQIPPVDIWIAGYKFCAQKAVPGTKVLIQYSQDFVATDKCKTVATNEISQGAKVVFQVAGGCGLGVFKAADDAGAWAIGVDVDQYKLGKRVLTSATKHVETGVFAVAQQEQQGKFKGGTDLNFDLKNGGLGLGKMNPSVPASFIKLMNSYKAKIIAGTLKVPAALK
;
A
#
# COMPACT_ATOMS: atom_id res chain seq x y z
N MET A 1 -54.22 -36.59 54.51
CA MET A 1 -55.68 -36.54 54.56
C MET A 1 -56.23 -36.30 53.17
N ARG A 2 -56.88 -37.33 52.58
CA ARG A 2 -57.90 -37.36 51.51
C ARG A 2 -57.48 -36.81 50.10
N ILE A 3 -57.27 -37.77 49.20
CA ILE A 3 -57.50 -37.75 47.75
C ILE A 3 -59.04 -37.75 47.54
N PRO A 4 -59.57 -37.21 46.38
CA PRO A 4 -60.13 -38.07 45.34
C PRO A 4 -59.83 -37.43 43.93
N ARG A 5 -59.42 -38.15 42.91
CA ARG A 5 -60.04 -39.11 41.96
C ARG A 5 -61.15 -38.55 41.04
N TRP A 6 -60.97 -38.86 39.72
CA TRP A 6 -61.87 -38.99 38.56
C TRP A 6 -61.81 -37.76 37.61
N ALA A 7 -61.78 -37.85 36.27
CA ALA A 7 -62.23 -38.91 35.37
C ALA A 7 -61.49 -38.78 34.02
N ALA A 8 -61.39 -39.89 33.36
CA ALA A 8 -60.92 -40.05 31.97
C ALA A 8 -61.95 -39.58 30.95
N VAL A 9 -61.54 -38.87 29.91
CA VAL A 9 -62.36 -38.70 28.70
C VAL A 9 -61.44 -39.17 27.50
N ILE A 10 -61.92 -40.26 26.91
CA ILE A 10 -61.34 -40.80 25.65
C ILE A 10 -61.90 -39.95 24.52
N ALA A 11 -61.00 -39.28 23.78
CA ALA A 11 -61.32 -38.68 22.49
C ALA A 11 -60.62 -39.47 21.38
N VAL A 12 -61.40 -40.16 20.58
CA VAL A 12 -60.97 -40.80 19.34
C VAL A 12 -60.62 -39.73 18.35
N VAL A 13 -59.33 -39.65 17.94
CA VAL A 13 -58.88 -38.78 16.85
C VAL A 13 -58.63 -39.66 15.62
N THR A 14 -59.41 -39.42 14.62
CA THR A 14 -59.33 -39.99 13.30
C THR A 14 -58.00 -39.62 12.63
N ILE A 15 -57.21 -40.62 12.22
CA ILE A 15 -55.93 -40.39 11.51
C ILE A 15 -56.27 -40.10 10.05
N CYS A 16 -56.13 -38.86 9.62
CA CYS A 16 -56.01 -38.47 8.21
C CYS A 16 -54.56 -38.65 7.76
N VAL A 17 -54.28 -39.65 6.96
CA VAL A 17 -52.98 -39.82 6.29
C VAL A 17 -52.90 -38.79 5.17
N ALA A 18 -52.16 -37.69 5.41
CA ALA A 18 -51.75 -36.79 4.36
C ALA A 18 -50.40 -37.26 3.81
N ALA A 19 -50.39 -37.72 2.59
CA ALA A 19 -49.17 -38.04 1.83
C ALA A 19 -48.36 -36.79 1.62
N ALA A 20 -47.31 -36.62 2.41
CA ALA A 20 -46.28 -35.57 2.18
C ALA A 20 -45.45 -35.98 0.97
N ALA A 21 -45.62 -35.29 -0.15
CA ALA A 21 -44.72 -35.33 -1.24
C ALA A 21 -43.35 -34.82 -0.78
N LEU A 22 -42.38 -35.73 -0.66
CA LEU A 22 -40.96 -35.39 -0.47
C LEU A 22 -40.49 -34.69 -1.77
N GLY A 23 -40.60 -33.35 -1.75
CA GLY A 23 -39.88 -32.50 -2.70
C GLY A 23 -38.39 -32.67 -2.43
N THR A 24 -37.70 -33.39 -3.32
CA THR A 24 -36.23 -33.37 -3.38
C THR A 24 -35.80 -31.92 -3.59
N ALA A 25 -35.38 -31.24 -2.51
CA ALA A 25 -34.65 -30.01 -2.62
C ALA A 25 -33.35 -30.33 -3.38
N GLY A 26 -33.37 -30.11 -4.68
CA GLY A 26 -32.20 -30.16 -5.52
C GLY A 26 -31.19 -29.16 -4.97
N SER A 27 -30.14 -29.67 -4.32
CA SER A 27 -28.93 -28.89 -4.07
C SER A 27 -28.46 -28.42 -5.42
N SER A 28 -28.75 -27.18 -5.78
CA SER A 28 -28.14 -26.53 -6.89
C SER A 28 -26.65 -26.43 -6.55
N ASN A 29 -25.86 -27.42 -6.99
CA ASN A 29 -24.43 -27.27 -7.15
C ASN A 29 -24.22 -26.13 -8.16
N ALA A 30 -24.34 -24.90 -7.70
CA ALA A 30 -23.84 -23.76 -8.44
C ALA A 30 -22.35 -24.03 -8.67
N LYS A 31 -22.00 -24.38 -9.93
CA LYS A 31 -20.60 -24.41 -10.35
C LYS A 31 -19.97 -23.12 -9.80
N PRO A 32 -18.79 -23.21 -9.13
CA PRO A 32 -18.08 -22.00 -8.76
C PRO A 32 -17.97 -21.14 -10.02
N SER A 33 -18.52 -19.94 -9.99
CA SER A 33 -18.35 -18.97 -11.06
C SER A 33 -16.85 -18.93 -11.34
N ALA A 34 -16.44 -19.22 -12.58
CA ALA A 34 -15.03 -19.15 -12.96
C ALA A 34 -14.53 -17.76 -12.53
N GLY A 35 -13.55 -17.72 -11.62
CA GLY A 35 -13.07 -16.47 -11.05
C GLY A 35 -12.59 -15.53 -12.15
N VAL A 36 -12.84 -14.23 -12.00
CA VAL A 36 -12.35 -13.22 -12.95
C VAL A 36 -10.83 -13.30 -13.07
N THR A 37 -10.31 -12.98 -14.25
CA THR A 37 -8.88 -12.89 -14.49
C THR A 37 -8.41 -11.48 -14.16
N VAL A 38 -7.44 -11.37 -13.25
CA VAL A 38 -6.83 -10.10 -12.80
C VAL A 38 -5.33 -10.14 -13.09
N ALA A 39 -4.82 -9.15 -13.80
CA ALA A 39 -3.40 -8.99 -14.05
C ALA A 39 -2.84 -7.88 -13.15
N LEU A 40 -1.58 -8.02 -12.72
CA LEU A 40 -0.78 -7.00 -12.05
C LEU A 40 0.47 -6.80 -12.87
N VAL A 41 0.67 -5.59 -13.38
CA VAL A 41 1.87 -5.19 -14.14
C VAL A 41 2.74 -4.36 -13.21
N SER A 42 3.98 -4.82 -12.91
CA SER A 42 4.92 -4.01 -12.13
C SER A 42 5.49 -2.86 -12.94
N ASP A 43 5.90 -1.80 -12.24
CA ASP A 43 6.80 -0.82 -12.81
C ASP A 43 8.24 -1.40 -12.95
N ILE A 44 9.26 -0.55 -13.15
CA ILE A 44 10.67 -0.96 -13.26
C ILE A 44 11.23 -1.58 -11.97
N GLY A 45 10.54 -1.44 -10.84
CA GLY A 45 10.83 -2.16 -9.60
C GLY A 45 10.41 -3.62 -9.75
N LYS A 46 11.20 -4.54 -9.21
CA LYS A 46 10.92 -5.97 -9.31
C LYS A 46 9.98 -6.45 -8.22
N PHE A 47 9.24 -7.52 -8.45
CA PHE A 47 8.44 -8.19 -7.42
C PHE A 47 9.27 -8.77 -6.25
N THR A 48 10.59 -8.56 -6.26
CA THR A 48 11.53 -8.95 -5.20
C THR A 48 12.19 -7.75 -4.52
N ASP A 49 11.65 -6.54 -4.66
CA ASP A 49 12.20 -5.28 -4.19
C ASP A 49 12.21 -5.11 -2.65
N LYS A 50 11.65 -6.07 -1.91
CA LYS A 50 11.45 -6.00 -0.45
C LYS A 50 10.64 -4.78 -0.01
N GLY A 51 9.75 -4.29 -0.88
CA GLY A 51 8.99 -3.06 -0.70
C GLY A 51 7.71 -3.05 -1.52
N PHE A 52 7.54 -2.00 -2.31
CA PHE A 52 6.34 -1.59 -3.02
C PHE A 52 5.77 -2.64 -3.97
N ASN A 53 6.57 -3.16 -4.92
CA ASN A 53 6.08 -4.13 -5.89
C ASN A 53 5.83 -5.51 -5.27
N GLN A 54 6.71 -5.94 -4.37
CA GLN A 54 6.52 -7.20 -3.65
C GLN A 54 5.23 -7.20 -2.82
N SER A 55 4.89 -6.08 -2.18
CA SER A 55 3.65 -5.93 -1.41
C SER A 55 2.42 -5.99 -2.31
N GLN A 56 2.44 -5.36 -3.48
CA GLN A 56 1.34 -5.46 -4.45
C GLN A 56 1.13 -6.88 -4.96
N LEU A 57 2.22 -7.60 -5.25
CA LEU A 57 2.15 -9.03 -5.60
C LEU A 57 1.53 -9.86 -4.46
N ALA A 58 1.85 -9.54 -3.21
CA ALA A 58 1.23 -10.20 -2.05
C ALA A 58 -0.29 -9.95 -2.00
N GLY A 59 -0.74 -8.74 -2.34
CA GLY A 59 -2.16 -8.40 -2.49
C GLY A 59 -2.86 -9.23 -3.57
N LEU A 60 -2.24 -9.35 -4.76
CA LEU A 60 -2.76 -10.18 -5.85
C LEU A 60 -2.85 -11.66 -5.45
N ASN A 61 -1.81 -12.19 -4.79
CA ASN A 61 -1.79 -13.58 -4.32
C ASN A 61 -2.86 -13.82 -3.24
N THR A 62 -3.08 -12.85 -2.36
CA THR A 62 -4.16 -12.90 -1.37
C THR A 62 -5.54 -12.91 -2.04
N ALA A 63 -5.73 -12.09 -3.07
CA ALA A 63 -6.95 -12.09 -3.87
C ALA A 63 -7.17 -13.44 -4.57
N LYS A 64 -6.12 -14.02 -5.17
CA LYS A 64 -6.18 -15.38 -5.73
C LYS A 64 -6.64 -16.41 -4.70
N ALA A 65 -6.05 -16.40 -3.52
CA ALA A 65 -6.33 -17.39 -2.48
C ALA A 65 -7.73 -17.23 -1.87
N LYS A 66 -8.18 -15.97 -1.65
CA LYS A 66 -9.44 -15.70 -0.92
C LYS A 66 -10.65 -15.51 -1.83
N LEU A 67 -10.46 -15.03 -3.07
CA LEU A 67 -11.55 -14.71 -3.99
C LEU A 67 -11.66 -15.72 -5.14
N GLY A 68 -10.69 -16.63 -5.30
CA GLY A 68 -10.68 -17.61 -6.39
C GLY A 68 -10.44 -17.00 -7.77
N ILE A 69 -9.86 -15.80 -7.86
CA ILE A 69 -9.51 -15.17 -9.14
C ILE A 69 -8.37 -15.90 -9.84
N THR A 70 -8.28 -15.76 -11.17
CA THR A 70 -7.08 -16.11 -11.93
C THR A 70 -6.12 -14.95 -11.90
N ALA A 71 -4.96 -15.11 -11.25
CA ALA A 71 -3.95 -14.07 -11.07
C ALA A 71 -2.86 -14.17 -12.15
N ILE A 72 -2.52 -13.03 -12.78
CA ILE A 72 -1.48 -12.94 -13.81
C ILE A 72 -0.47 -11.85 -13.38
N PRO A 73 0.59 -12.20 -12.66
CA PRO A 73 1.66 -11.25 -12.39
C PRO A 73 2.56 -11.10 -13.63
N LEU A 74 2.86 -9.85 -14.01
CA LEU A 74 3.68 -9.47 -15.15
C LEU A 74 4.73 -8.48 -14.69
N GLN A 75 5.98 -8.92 -14.56
CA GLN A 75 7.08 -8.08 -14.14
C GLN A 75 7.65 -7.29 -15.31
N SER A 76 7.91 -6.00 -15.09
CA SER A 76 8.66 -5.17 -16.00
C SER A 76 10.10 -4.99 -15.47
N ASN A 77 11.09 -5.06 -16.35
CA ASN A 77 12.50 -4.80 -16.03
C ASN A 77 12.94 -3.43 -16.58
N SER A 78 12.16 -2.88 -17.51
CA SER A 78 12.35 -1.57 -18.11
C SER A 78 10.99 -0.99 -18.53
N THR A 79 10.96 0.30 -18.87
CA THR A 79 9.75 0.95 -19.39
C THR A 79 9.28 0.40 -20.72
N SER A 80 10.19 -0.21 -21.53
CA SER A 80 9.83 -0.88 -22.79
C SER A 80 8.96 -2.12 -22.59
N ASP A 81 8.93 -2.70 -21.39
CA ASP A 81 8.13 -3.88 -21.08
C ASP A 81 6.66 -3.54 -20.77
N TYR A 82 6.34 -2.27 -20.49
CA TYR A 82 5.00 -1.87 -20.08
C TYR A 82 3.94 -2.26 -21.10
N SER A 83 4.04 -1.78 -22.33
CA SER A 83 3.07 -2.10 -23.39
C SER A 83 2.98 -3.60 -23.72
N PRO A 84 4.09 -4.35 -23.88
CA PRO A 84 4.07 -5.81 -23.99
C PRO A 84 3.33 -6.52 -22.84
N ASN A 85 3.52 -6.06 -21.59
CA ASN A 85 2.86 -6.64 -20.43
C ASN A 85 1.35 -6.35 -20.43
N PHE A 86 0.91 -5.12 -20.73
CA PHE A 86 -0.51 -4.81 -20.90
C PHE A 86 -1.15 -5.64 -22.01
N ASN A 87 -0.51 -5.74 -23.17
CA ASN A 87 -0.96 -6.62 -24.26
C ASN A 87 -1.11 -8.09 -23.82
N THR A 88 -0.14 -8.58 -23.04
CA THR A 88 -0.16 -9.94 -22.52
C THR A 88 -1.31 -10.14 -21.54
N ALA A 89 -1.57 -9.20 -20.63
CA ALA A 89 -2.70 -9.24 -19.72
C ALA A 89 -4.03 -9.36 -20.48
N ILE A 90 -4.23 -8.51 -21.47
CA ILE A 90 -5.47 -8.46 -22.27
C ILE A 90 -5.65 -9.74 -23.09
N ARG A 91 -4.59 -10.21 -23.80
CA ARG A 91 -4.65 -11.46 -24.55
C ARG A 91 -4.95 -12.69 -23.68
N LYS A 92 -4.53 -12.67 -22.42
CA LYS A 92 -4.86 -13.71 -21.43
C LYS A 92 -6.25 -13.54 -20.81
N GLY A 93 -7.05 -12.60 -21.30
CA GLY A 93 -8.45 -12.40 -20.89
C GLY A 93 -8.63 -11.68 -19.56
N ALA A 94 -7.65 -10.87 -19.12
CA ALA A 94 -7.80 -10.05 -17.93
C ALA A 94 -9.03 -9.15 -18.05
N LYS A 95 -9.88 -9.20 -17.03
CA LYS A 95 -11.01 -8.27 -16.86
C LYS A 95 -10.60 -7.02 -16.10
N LEU A 96 -9.60 -7.15 -15.23
CA LEU A 96 -8.94 -6.07 -14.53
C LEU A 96 -7.43 -6.16 -14.75
N VAL A 97 -6.82 -5.04 -15.10
CA VAL A 97 -5.36 -4.86 -15.17
C VAL A 97 -4.96 -3.81 -14.13
N ILE A 98 -4.12 -4.19 -13.18
CA ILE A 98 -3.63 -3.29 -12.13
C ILE A 98 -2.22 -2.84 -12.50
N ALA A 99 -2.04 -1.54 -12.65
CA ALA A 99 -0.75 -0.89 -12.85
C ALA A 99 -0.10 -0.61 -11.48
N ALA A 100 1.02 -1.26 -11.21
CA ALA A 100 1.73 -1.14 -9.96
C ALA A 100 2.63 0.09 -9.93
N GLY A 101 2.02 1.28 -9.98
CA GLY A 101 2.71 2.52 -9.73
C GLY A 101 2.58 3.58 -10.84
N PHE A 102 2.84 4.82 -10.44
CA PHE A 102 2.73 6.04 -11.22
C PHE A 102 3.42 6.00 -12.61
N LEU A 103 4.56 5.30 -12.72
CA LEU A 103 5.30 5.24 -13.99
C LEU A 103 4.53 4.54 -15.12
N LEU A 104 3.49 3.79 -14.80
CA LEU A 104 2.63 3.09 -15.75
C LEU A 104 1.46 3.94 -16.27
N ALA A 105 1.19 5.11 -15.67
CA ALA A 105 -0.02 5.91 -15.90
C ALA A 105 -0.26 6.24 -17.39
N LYS A 106 0.78 6.68 -18.11
CA LYS A 106 0.67 7.00 -19.55
C LYS A 106 0.29 5.77 -20.38
N THR A 107 0.90 4.63 -20.07
CA THR A 107 0.59 3.37 -20.76
C THR A 107 -0.82 2.94 -20.45
N GLU A 108 -1.21 2.93 -19.18
CA GLU A 108 -2.56 2.54 -18.74
C GLU A 108 -3.65 3.42 -19.38
N ALA A 109 -3.46 4.75 -19.40
CA ALA A 109 -4.39 5.67 -20.05
C ALA A 109 -4.60 5.34 -21.55
N THR A 110 -3.54 4.89 -22.22
CA THR A 110 -3.61 4.47 -23.63
C THR A 110 -4.44 3.19 -23.78
N TYR A 111 -4.16 2.19 -22.94
CA TYR A 111 -4.86 0.90 -23.01
C TYR A 111 -6.32 1.01 -22.55
N ALA A 112 -6.62 1.82 -21.55
CA ALA A 112 -7.98 2.05 -21.10
C ALA A 112 -8.89 2.61 -22.22
N LYS A 113 -8.36 3.49 -23.05
CA LYS A 113 -9.07 4.01 -24.24
C LYS A 113 -9.26 2.94 -25.33
N GLN A 114 -8.24 2.12 -25.56
CA GLN A 114 -8.29 1.08 -26.59
C GLN A 114 -9.19 -0.07 -26.20
N PHE A 115 -9.33 -0.36 -24.89
CA PHE A 115 -10.07 -1.50 -24.37
C PHE A 115 -11.14 -1.07 -23.34
N PRO A 116 -12.20 -0.37 -23.78
CA PRO A 116 -13.21 0.22 -22.88
C PRO A 116 -14.02 -0.82 -22.09
N LYS A 117 -13.94 -2.11 -22.44
CA LYS A 117 -14.59 -3.22 -21.73
C LYS A 117 -13.67 -3.92 -20.71
N VAL A 118 -12.43 -3.50 -20.63
CA VAL A 118 -11.47 -3.96 -19.62
C VAL A 118 -11.38 -2.87 -18.55
N HIS A 119 -11.39 -3.28 -17.28
CA HIS A 119 -11.18 -2.38 -16.17
C HIS A 119 -9.68 -2.24 -15.86
N PHE A 120 -9.31 -1.09 -15.36
CA PHE A 120 -7.93 -0.77 -15.00
C PHE A 120 -7.89 -0.15 -13.61
N ALA A 121 -6.78 -0.34 -12.89
CA ALA A 121 -6.55 0.34 -11.63
C ALA A 121 -5.09 0.71 -11.51
N ILE A 122 -4.80 1.90 -10.96
CA ILE A 122 -3.44 2.38 -10.81
C ILE A 122 -3.11 2.72 -9.37
N THR A 123 -1.98 2.20 -8.88
CA THR A 123 -1.46 2.56 -7.56
C THR A 123 -0.65 3.84 -7.64
N ASP A 124 -0.82 4.72 -6.64
CA ASP A 124 -0.11 5.99 -6.50
C ASP A 124 -0.40 7.03 -7.60
N ASP A 125 -1.52 6.90 -8.29
CA ASP A 125 -2.04 7.98 -9.12
C ASP A 125 -3.56 8.11 -8.94
N SER A 126 -4.08 9.30 -9.21
CA SER A 126 -5.49 9.62 -9.16
C SER A 126 -6.07 9.68 -10.57
N VAL A 127 -7.28 9.19 -10.78
CA VAL A 127 -7.99 9.38 -12.07
C VAL A 127 -8.25 10.86 -12.39
N HIS A 128 -8.08 11.74 -11.42
CA HIS A 128 -8.10 13.19 -11.55
C HIS A 128 -6.70 13.82 -11.60
N GLY A 129 -5.66 12.97 -11.53
CA GLY A 129 -4.26 13.34 -11.48
C GLY A 129 -3.70 13.82 -12.81
N PHE A 130 -2.38 14.08 -12.81
CA PHE A 130 -1.68 14.73 -13.91
C PHE A 130 -1.83 13.98 -15.25
N ASP A 131 -1.64 12.67 -15.26
CA ASP A 131 -1.69 11.85 -16.48
C ASP A 131 -3.12 11.62 -17.00
N PHE A 132 -4.13 11.73 -16.15
CA PHE A 132 -5.53 11.50 -16.47
C PHE A 132 -6.35 12.78 -16.56
N LYS A 133 -5.77 13.92 -16.20
CA LYS A 133 -6.47 15.23 -16.15
C LYS A 133 -7.14 15.56 -17.49
N GLY A 134 -8.43 15.86 -17.43
CA GLY A 134 -9.22 16.20 -18.61
C GLY A 134 -9.53 15.02 -19.55
N LYS A 135 -9.14 13.78 -19.16
CA LYS A 135 -9.49 12.56 -19.90
C LYS A 135 -10.69 11.91 -19.20
N ASN A 136 -11.77 11.71 -19.95
CA ASN A 136 -12.91 10.95 -19.44
C ASN A 136 -12.60 9.44 -19.55
N ILE A 137 -11.92 8.89 -18.54
CA ILE A 137 -11.53 7.48 -18.51
C ILE A 137 -12.35 6.79 -17.42
N SER A 138 -13.55 6.36 -17.80
CA SER A 138 -14.54 5.76 -16.89
C SER A 138 -14.23 4.33 -16.45
N ASN A 139 -13.21 3.72 -17.01
CA ASN A 139 -12.80 2.33 -16.72
C ASN A 139 -11.44 2.23 -15.99
N ILE A 140 -10.98 3.32 -15.38
CA ILE A 140 -9.81 3.32 -14.46
C ILE A 140 -10.28 3.70 -13.06
N GLU A 141 -9.75 3.02 -12.03
CA GLU A 141 -9.86 3.39 -10.61
C GLU A 141 -8.47 3.72 -10.05
N GLY A 142 -8.32 4.90 -9.41
CA GLY A 142 -7.08 5.29 -8.74
C GLY A 142 -6.99 4.68 -7.34
N LEU A 143 -5.81 4.19 -6.96
CA LEU A 143 -5.51 3.75 -5.60
C LEU A 143 -4.53 4.74 -4.98
N THR A 144 -5.06 5.75 -4.30
CA THR A 144 -4.30 6.89 -3.80
C THR A 144 -3.97 6.77 -2.32
N TYR A 145 -2.77 7.23 -1.94
CA TYR A 145 -2.25 7.11 -0.58
C TYR A 145 -1.79 8.47 -0.07
N GLN A 146 -2.24 8.88 1.13
CA GLN A 146 -1.79 10.09 1.81
C GLN A 146 -0.42 9.87 2.47
N ALA A 147 0.58 9.52 1.66
CA ALA A 147 1.91 9.09 2.11
C ALA A 147 2.66 10.15 2.91
N ASN A 148 2.34 11.44 2.71
CA ASN A 148 2.81 12.55 3.56
C ASN A 148 2.50 12.34 5.04
N GLN A 149 1.39 11.69 5.37
CA GLN A 149 1.04 11.41 6.77
C GLN A 149 2.00 10.40 7.40
N GLY A 150 2.37 9.34 6.66
CA GLY A 150 3.38 8.36 7.09
C GLY A 150 4.77 9.00 7.19
N GLY A 151 5.16 9.77 6.17
CA GLY A 151 6.39 10.57 6.17
C GLY A 151 6.49 11.49 7.38
N CYS A 152 5.38 12.15 7.74
CA CYS A 152 5.31 13.00 8.93
C CYS A 152 5.68 12.25 10.22
N LEU A 153 5.12 11.06 10.44
CA LEU A 153 5.40 10.29 11.66
C LEU A 153 6.89 9.95 11.80
N VAL A 154 7.49 9.47 10.72
CA VAL A 154 8.90 9.10 10.74
C VAL A 154 9.82 10.33 10.71
N GLY A 155 9.35 11.48 10.20
CA GLY A 155 10.05 12.75 10.29
C GLY A 155 10.19 13.27 11.73
N VAL A 156 9.12 13.18 12.53
CA VAL A 156 9.16 13.47 13.99
C VAL A 156 10.20 12.59 14.68
N LEU A 157 10.18 11.29 14.39
CA LEU A 157 11.10 10.33 14.98
C LEU A 157 12.55 10.62 14.58
N ALA A 158 12.80 10.85 13.28
CA ALA A 158 14.13 11.13 12.75
C ALA A 158 14.77 12.36 13.39
N ALA A 159 14.03 13.47 13.48
CA ALA A 159 14.53 14.70 14.09
C ALA A 159 14.86 14.53 15.58
N LYS A 160 14.02 13.82 16.33
CA LYS A 160 14.26 13.51 17.75
C LYS A 160 15.46 12.58 17.95
N MET A 161 15.61 11.58 17.07
CA MET A 161 16.77 10.69 17.10
C MET A 161 18.05 11.43 16.73
N ALA A 162 18.05 12.29 15.71
CA ALA A 162 19.20 13.11 15.35
C ALA A 162 19.63 14.00 16.52
N GLN A 163 18.68 14.66 17.21
CA GLN A 163 18.94 15.45 18.39
C GLN A 163 19.57 14.62 19.53
N LYS A 164 19.08 13.41 19.76
CA LYS A 164 19.63 12.47 20.74
C LYS A 164 21.07 12.07 20.42
N GLU A 165 21.40 11.91 19.13
CA GLU A 165 22.75 11.60 18.65
C GLU A 165 23.65 12.86 18.53
N GLY A 166 23.26 13.99 19.12
CA GLY A 166 24.05 15.23 19.14
C GLY A 166 24.12 15.96 17.80
N GLY A 167 23.14 15.76 16.91
CA GLY A 167 23.08 16.41 15.60
C GLY A 167 21.74 17.09 15.33
N ASP A 168 21.69 17.88 14.27
CA ASP A 168 20.51 18.61 13.79
C ASP A 168 20.10 18.23 12.36
N THR A 169 20.84 17.32 11.76
CA THR A 169 20.72 16.98 10.33
C THR A 169 20.17 15.57 10.14
N ILE A 170 19.19 15.44 9.24
CA ILE A 170 18.61 14.19 8.78
C ILE A 170 18.62 14.13 7.24
N GLY A 171 18.58 12.93 6.68
CA GLY A 171 18.60 12.71 5.25
C GLY A 171 17.32 12.07 4.72
N ALA A 172 17.07 12.20 3.42
CA ALA A 172 16.03 11.50 2.69
C ALA A 172 16.53 11.13 1.28
N VAL A 173 16.68 9.84 1.03
CA VAL A 173 17.10 9.31 -0.28
C VAL A 173 15.87 8.88 -1.07
N GLY A 174 15.50 9.67 -2.09
CA GLY A 174 14.49 9.30 -3.08
C GLY A 174 15.05 8.41 -4.19
N GLY A 175 14.19 7.59 -4.80
CA GLY A 175 14.53 6.92 -6.05
C GLY A 175 14.52 7.91 -7.21
N LEU A 176 13.41 8.06 -7.90
CA LEU A 176 13.16 9.13 -8.88
C LEU A 176 12.48 10.31 -8.21
N GLN A 177 12.71 11.51 -8.74
CA GLN A 177 11.96 12.71 -8.32
C GLN A 177 10.59 12.73 -9.02
N ILE A 178 9.63 12.07 -8.41
CA ILE A 178 8.25 11.95 -8.90
C ILE A 178 7.26 12.15 -7.74
N PRO A 179 6.00 12.54 -8.03
CA PRO A 179 5.02 12.86 -6.99
C PRO A 179 4.85 11.82 -5.89
N PRO A 180 4.77 10.49 -6.16
CA PRO A 180 4.61 9.48 -5.11
C PRO A 180 5.85 9.28 -4.22
N VAL A 181 7.02 9.77 -4.61
CA VAL A 181 8.24 9.82 -3.78
C VAL A 181 8.25 11.12 -2.99
N ASP A 182 8.00 12.24 -3.67
CA ASP A 182 8.06 13.57 -3.07
C ASP A 182 7.04 13.77 -1.96
N ILE A 183 5.86 13.16 -2.07
CA ILE A 183 4.81 13.23 -1.03
C ILE A 183 5.29 12.67 0.33
N TRP A 184 6.05 11.58 0.35
CA TRP A 184 6.66 11.03 1.56
C TRP A 184 7.64 12.01 2.17
N ILE A 185 8.54 12.55 1.33
CA ILE A 185 9.64 13.44 1.75
C ILE A 185 9.08 14.78 2.23
N ALA A 186 8.00 15.27 1.62
CA ALA A 186 7.31 16.49 2.04
C ALA A 186 6.79 16.37 3.48
N GLY A 187 6.10 15.27 3.80
CA GLY A 187 5.64 14.99 5.16
C GLY A 187 6.78 14.83 6.15
N TYR A 188 7.83 14.12 5.77
CA TYR A 188 9.04 13.91 6.56
C TYR A 188 9.70 15.22 6.95
N LYS A 189 10.03 16.07 5.97
CA LYS A 189 10.63 17.39 6.17
C LYS A 189 9.77 18.28 7.08
N PHE A 190 8.49 18.43 6.74
CA PHE A 190 7.56 19.30 7.44
C PHE A 190 7.45 18.94 8.93
N CYS A 191 7.26 17.68 9.25
CA CYS A 191 7.06 17.26 10.63
C CYS A 191 8.36 17.16 11.42
N ALA A 192 9.48 16.86 10.78
CA ALA A 192 10.81 16.96 11.41
C ALA A 192 11.07 18.37 11.91
N GLN A 193 10.93 19.38 11.05
CA GLN A 193 11.15 20.78 11.38
C GLN A 193 10.11 21.33 12.37
N LYS A 194 8.88 20.79 12.34
CA LYS A 194 7.85 21.16 13.32
C LYS A 194 8.10 20.56 14.71
N ALA A 195 8.65 19.36 14.78
CA ALA A 195 8.95 18.66 16.04
C ALA A 195 10.26 19.16 16.69
N VAL A 196 11.26 19.49 15.87
CA VAL A 196 12.55 20.02 16.28
C VAL A 196 12.90 21.19 15.35
N PRO A 197 12.57 22.44 15.74
CA PRO A 197 12.94 23.61 14.95
C PRO A 197 14.45 23.68 14.72
N GLY A 198 14.85 24.08 13.52
CA GLY A 198 16.27 24.11 13.12
C GLY A 198 16.78 22.80 12.51
N THR A 199 15.97 21.73 12.48
CA THR A 199 16.35 20.48 11.78
C THR A 199 16.66 20.75 10.32
N LYS A 200 17.88 20.38 9.89
CA LYS A 200 18.31 20.38 8.50
C LYS A 200 17.91 19.07 7.84
N VAL A 201 17.33 19.16 6.65
CA VAL A 201 16.88 17.97 5.90
C VAL A 201 17.60 17.96 4.56
N LEU A 202 18.52 17.04 4.40
CA LEU A 202 19.18 16.77 3.12
C LEU A 202 18.21 15.90 2.29
N ILE A 203 18.02 16.24 1.01
CA ILE A 203 17.13 15.51 0.11
C ILE A 203 17.90 15.26 -1.17
N GLN A 204 18.12 14.01 -1.50
CA GLN A 204 18.82 13.61 -2.72
C GLN A 204 18.09 12.43 -3.39
N TYR A 205 18.22 12.32 -4.72
CA TYR A 205 17.60 11.28 -5.52
C TYR A 205 18.67 10.44 -6.20
N SER A 206 18.56 9.12 -6.07
CA SER A 206 19.48 8.17 -6.70
C SER A 206 19.26 8.01 -8.21
N GLN A 207 18.14 8.51 -8.72
CA GLN A 207 17.64 8.31 -10.08
C GLN A 207 17.50 6.84 -10.46
N ASP A 208 17.16 5.98 -9.44
CA ASP A 208 17.05 4.54 -9.63
C ASP A 208 16.16 3.91 -8.55
N PHE A 209 15.40 2.86 -8.89
CA PHE A 209 14.63 2.07 -7.93
C PHE A 209 15.20 0.66 -7.69
N VAL A 210 16.31 0.30 -8.37
CA VAL A 210 16.84 -1.07 -8.37
C VAL A 210 18.30 -1.14 -7.89
N ALA A 211 19.15 -0.24 -8.37
CA ALA A 211 20.61 -0.28 -8.14
C ALA A 211 20.95 0.16 -6.71
N THR A 212 21.15 -0.82 -5.81
CA THR A 212 21.45 -0.58 -4.38
C THR A 212 22.68 0.29 -4.15
N ASP A 213 23.70 0.18 -5.01
CA ASP A 213 24.94 0.94 -4.85
C ASP A 213 24.74 2.44 -5.09
N LYS A 214 23.82 2.83 -5.97
CA LYS A 214 23.46 4.24 -6.16
C LYS A 214 22.87 4.84 -4.88
N CYS A 215 21.89 4.16 -4.26
CA CYS A 215 21.32 4.62 -3.01
C CYS A 215 22.32 4.58 -1.85
N LYS A 216 23.22 3.59 -1.82
CA LYS A 216 24.31 3.55 -0.83
C LYS A 216 25.20 4.79 -0.96
N THR A 217 25.60 5.15 -2.17
CA THR A 217 26.43 6.34 -2.45
C THR A 217 25.73 7.62 -1.97
N VAL A 218 24.46 7.81 -2.32
CA VAL A 218 23.68 8.97 -1.92
C VAL A 218 23.56 9.04 -0.39
N ALA A 219 23.22 7.95 0.26
CA ALA A 219 23.10 7.90 1.73
C ALA A 219 24.44 8.16 2.43
N THR A 220 25.54 7.60 1.91
CA THR A 220 26.89 7.87 2.42
C THR A 220 27.23 9.35 2.34
N ASN A 221 26.89 10.01 1.23
CA ASN A 221 27.08 11.45 1.06
C ASN A 221 26.26 12.26 2.07
N GLU A 222 24.97 11.95 2.28
CA GLU A 222 24.15 12.63 3.30
C GLU A 222 24.69 12.41 4.71
N ILE A 223 25.15 11.20 5.05
CA ILE A 223 25.74 10.89 6.36
C ILE A 223 27.06 11.67 6.56
N SER A 224 27.90 11.77 5.54
CA SER A 224 29.14 12.55 5.60
C SER A 224 28.90 14.05 5.81
N GLN A 225 27.74 14.56 5.38
CA GLN A 225 27.25 15.91 5.64
C GLN A 225 26.56 16.08 7.01
N GLY A 226 26.60 15.04 7.86
CA GLY A 226 26.11 15.09 9.23
C GLY A 226 24.74 14.48 9.47
N ALA A 227 24.10 13.86 8.46
CA ALA A 227 22.81 13.18 8.67
C ALA A 227 22.95 12.03 9.67
N LYS A 228 22.19 12.09 10.76
CA LYS A 228 22.16 11.06 11.81
C LYS A 228 21.12 9.97 11.53
N VAL A 229 20.10 10.30 10.75
CA VAL A 229 19.02 9.40 10.34
C VAL A 229 18.76 9.63 8.86
N VAL A 230 18.66 8.56 8.07
CA VAL A 230 18.34 8.63 6.63
C VAL A 230 17.07 7.84 6.33
N PHE A 231 16.08 8.50 5.75
CA PHE A 231 14.84 7.89 5.30
C PHE A 231 14.97 7.47 3.83
N GLN A 232 14.77 6.20 3.52
CA GLN A 232 14.76 5.71 2.16
C GLN A 232 13.35 5.73 1.56
N VAL A 233 13.21 6.28 0.35
CA VAL A 233 11.99 6.26 -0.48
C VAL A 233 12.37 5.87 -1.90
N ALA A 234 12.99 4.68 -2.04
CA ALA A 234 13.70 4.32 -3.26
C ALA A 234 13.54 2.84 -3.67
N GLY A 235 12.46 2.18 -3.24
CA GLY A 235 12.19 0.79 -3.59
C GLY A 235 13.36 -0.14 -3.25
N GLY A 236 13.74 -1.05 -4.16
CA GLY A 236 14.86 -1.98 -3.98
C GLY A 236 16.23 -1.29 -3.87
N CYS A 237 16.44 -0.15 -4.52
CA CYS A 237 17.63 0.68 -4.36
C CYS A 237 17.85 1.08 -2.90
N GLY A 238 16.76 1.37 -2.17
CA GLY A 238 16.77 1.78 -0.77
C GLY A 238 17.45 0.81 0.21
N LEU A 239 17.63 -0.46 -0.17
CA LEU A 239 18.44 -1.40 0.60
C LEU A 239 19.90 -0.95 0.76
N GLY A 240 20.38 -0.12 -0.16
CA GLY A 240 21.70 0.52 -0.08
C GLY A 240 21.80 1.54 1.06
N VAL A 241 20.70 2.21 1.40
CA VAL A 241 20.65 3.16 2.52
C VAL A 241 20.89 2.44 3.85
N PHE A 242 20.31 1.25 4.03
CA PHE A 242 20.55 0.44 5.24
C PHE A 242 22.00 0.05 5.38
N LYS A 243 22.65 -0.35 4.27
CA LYS A 243 24.09 -0.66 4.25
C LYS A 243 24.94 0.56 4.62
N ALA A 244 24.65 1.73 4.05
CA ALA A 244 25.37 2.95 4.38
C ALA A 244 25.21 3.35 5.87
N ALA A 245 23.99 3.22 6.40
CA ALA A 245 23.70 3.50 7.80
C ALA A 245 24.41 2.52 8.75
N ASP A 246 24.40 1.22 8.42
CA ASP A 246 25.10 0.19 9.20
C ASP A 246 26.62 0.42 9.21
N ASP A 247 27.21 0.75 8.04
CA ASP A 247 28.65 0.99 7.87
C ASP A 247 29.13 2.24 8.64
N ALA A 248 28.31 3.30 8.68
CA ALA A 248 28.66 4.58 9.27
C ALA A 248 28.15 4.77 10.70
N GLY A 249 27.42 3.81 11.27
CA GLY A 249 26.82 3.95 12.60
C GLY A 249 25.66 4.97 12.67
N ALA A 250 25.12 5.39 11.53
CA ALA A 250 23.91 6.21 11.45
C ALA A 250 22.64 5.36 11.55
N TRP A 251 21.48 6.00 11.67
CA TRP A 251 20.19 5.31 11.67
C TRP A 251 19.52 5.39 10.30
N ALA A 252 18.69 4.40 10.00
CA ALA A 252 17.88 4.38 8.78
C ALA A 252 16.39 4.20 9.09
N ILE A 253 15.55 4.63 8.17
CA ILE A 253 14.10 4.41 8.20
C ILE A 253 13.69 3.78 6.87
N GLY A 254 12.87 2.71 6.95
CA GLY A 254 12.31 2.00 5.80
C GLY A 254 11.01 2.60 5.29
N VAL A 255 10.53 2.10 4.13
CA VAL A 255 9.30 2.54 3.46
C VAL A 255 8.46 1.36 2.97
N ASP A 256 7.18 1.59 2.74
CA ASP A 256 6.16 0.72 2.19
C ASP A 256 5.83 -0.51 3.04
N VAL A 257 6.81 -1.31 3.44
CA VAL A 257 6.64 -2.51 4.27
C VAL A 257 7.53 -2.45 5.51
N ASP A 258 7.32 -3.35 6.46
CA ASP A 258 8.23 -3.47 7.61
C ASP A 258 9.59 -4.03 7.18
N GLN A 259 10.58 -3.15 7.10
CA GLN A 259 11.96 -3.43 6.72
C GLN A 259 12.92 -3.53 7.91
N TYR A 260 12.39 -3.64 9.14
CA TYR A 260 13.17 -3.68 10.38
C TYR A 260 14.34 -4.67 10.36
N LYS A 261 14.14 -5.84 9.71
CA LYS A 261 15.14 -6.91 9.65
C LYS A 261 16.17 -6.76 8.52
N LEU A 262 16.07 -5.72 7.70
CA LEU A 262 16.92 -5.54 6.52
C LEU A 262 18.20 -4.73 6.80
N GLY A 263 18.35 -4.19 8.02
CA GLY A 263 19.55 -3.54 8.50
C GLY A 263 19.60 -3.57 10.03
N LYS A 264 20.80 -3.46 10.61
CA LYS A 264 21.01 -3.47 12.06
C LYS A 264 20.52 -2.18 12.71
N ARG A 265 20.58 -1.08 11.97
CA ARG A 265 20.29 0.27 12.45
C ARG A 265 19.00 0.85 11.84
N VAL A 266 18.02 0.00 11.53
CA VAL A 266 16.69 0.45 11.10
C VAL A 266 15.86 0.81 12.33
N LEU A 267 15.40 2.08 12.41
CA LEU A 267 14.56 2.58 13.52
C LEU A 267 13.13 2.03 13.44
N THR A 268 12.55 2.07 12.27
CA THR A 268 11.21 1.60 11.92
C THR A 268 11.03 1.75 10.40
N SER A 269 9.83 1.48 9.90
CA SER A 269 9.44 1.77 8.51
C SER A 269 8.12 2.54 8.48
N ALA A 270 8.01 3.52 7.57
CA ALA A 270 6.73 4.12 7.23
C ALA A 270 6.00 3.17 6.27
N THR A 271 4.96 2.47 6.73
CA THR A 271 4.29 1.44 5.92
C THR A 271 3.14 2.02 5.10
N LYS A 272 2.94 1.47 3.90
CA LYS A 272 1.85 1.76 2.98
C LYS A 272 1.24 0.44 2.50
N HIS A 273 0.00 0.20 2.86
CA HIS A 273 -0.68 -1.07 2.64
C HIS A 273 -1.23 -1.18 1.21
N VAL A 274 -0.33 -1.18 0.22
CA VAL A 274 -0.71 -1.29 -1.20
C VAL A 274 -1.33 -2.65 -1.53
N GLU A 275 -0.99 -3.70 -0.80
CA GLU A 275 -1.61 -5.01 -0.88
C GLU A 275 -3.11 -4.97 -0.60
N THR A 276 -3.54 -4.09 0.29
CA THR A 276 -4.95 -3.88 0.61
C THR A 276 -5.69 -3.23 -0.55
N GLY A 277 -5.07 -2.25 -1.23
CA GLY A 277 -5.65 -1.61 -2.42
C GLY A 277 -5.81 -2.60 -3.58
N VAL A 278 -4.77 -3.38 -3.86
CA VAL A 278 -4.80 -4.44 -4.89
C VAL A 278 -5.89 -5.47 -4.58
N PHE A 279 -5.99 -5.92 -3.33
CA PHE A 279 -7.03 -6.85 -2.91
C PHE A 279 -8.43 -6.24 -3.07
N ALA A 280 -8.62 -5.00 -2.64
CA ALA A 280 -9.92 -4.31 -2.67
C ALA A 280 -10.44 -4.15 -4.11
N VAL A 281 -9.61 -3.69 -5.04
CA VAL A 281 -10.05 -3.52 -6.44
C VAL A 281 -10.28 -4.87 -7.13
N ALA A 282 -9.49 -5.91 -6.82
CA ALA A 282 -9.74 -7.26 -7.31
C ALA A 282 -11.07 -7.84 -6.76
N GLN A 283 -11.41 -7.51 -5.51
CA GLN A 283 -12.68 -7.90 -4.91
C GLN A 283 -13.86 -7.15 -5.54
N GLN A 284 -13.71 -5.85 -5.82
CA GLN A 284 -14.73 -5.08 -6.54
C GLN A 284 -15.00 -5.70 -7.91
N GLU A 285 -13.95 -6.05 -8.66
CA GLU A 285 -14.09 -6.70 -9.97
C GLU A 285 -14.78 -8.05 -9.87
N GLN A 286 -14.36 -8.92 -8.95
CA GLN A 286 -14.97 -10.24 -8.73
C GLN A 286 -16.47 -10.14 -8.38
N GLN A 287 -16.87 -9.05 -7.71
CA GLN A 287 -18.26 -8.81 -7.31
C GLN A 287 -19.08 -8.05 -8.35
N GLY A 288 -18.50 -7.66 -9.48
CA GLY A 288 -19.13 -6.79 -10.48
C GLY A 288 -19.44 -5.37 -9.95
N LYS A 289 -18.63 -4.88 -9.01
CA LYS A 289 -18.81 -3.58 -8.34
C LYS A 289 -17.64 -2.62 -8.58
N PHE A 290 -16.90 -2.83 -9.65
CA PHE A 290 -15.78 -1.94 -10.02
C PHE A 290 -16.25 -0.48 -10.18
N LYS A 291 -15.45 0.46 -9.68
CA LYS A 291 -15.80 1.89 -9.60
C LYS A 291 -14.89 2.76 -10.48
N GLY A 292 -14.90 2.52 -11.78
CA GLY A 292 -14.12 3.34 -12.70
C GLY A 292 -14.50 4.81 -12.66
N GLY A 293 -13.52 5.68 -12.91
CA GLY A 293 -13.65 7.13 -12.81
C GLY A 293 -13.61 7.69 -11.39
N THR A 294 -13.25 6.87 -10.39
CA THR A 294 -13.14 7.28 -8.97
C THR A 294 -11.80 6.87 -8.37
N ASP A 295 -11.47 7.44 -7.21
CA ASP A 295 -10.32 7.07 -6.43
C ASP A 295 -10.71 6.34 -5.15
N LEU A 296 -10.01 5.27 -4.85
CA LEU A 296 -10.01 4.62 -3.55
C LEU A 296 -8.85 5.18 -2.71
N ASN A 297 -9.18 5.93 -1.67
CA ASN A 297 -8.21 6.70 -0.90
C ASN A 297 -7.79 5.98 0.38
N PHE A 298 -6.48 5.95 0.66
CA PHE A 298 -5.86 5.33 1.81
C PHE A 298 -5.07 6.34 2.64
N ASP A 299 -5.27 6.31 3.96
CA ASP A 299 -4.63 7.23 4.90
C ASP A 299 -4.37 6.57 6.27
N LEU A 300 -3.89 7.35 7.26
CA LEU A 300 -3.70 6.86 8.64
C LEU A 300 -5.02 6.52 9.35
N LYS A 301 -6.11 7.17 8.97
CA LYS A 301 -7.42 7.00 9.63
C LYS A 301 -8.07 5.68 9.25
N ASN A 302 -7.95 5.27 7.99
CA ASN A 302 -8.51 4.01 7.50
C ASN A 302 -7.52 2.84 7.51
N GLY A 303 -6.31 3.05 8.06
CA GLY A 303 -5.29 2.01 8.16
C GLY A 303 -4.52 1.73 6.88
N GLY A 304 -4.68 2.56 5.84
CA GLY A 304 -3.91 2.44 4.60
C GLY A 304 -2.44 2.79 4.76
N LEU A 305 -2.11 3.48 5.85
CA LEU A 305 -0.74 3.82 6.26
C LEU A 305 -0.50 3.39 7.70
N GLY A 306 0.76 3.11 8.03
CA GLY A 306 1.14 2.67 9.37
C GLY A 306 2.63 2.81 9.65
N LEU A 307 3.08 2.05 10.63
CA LEU A 307 4.49 1.95 11.01
C LEU A 307 4.85 0.48 11.16
N GLY A 308 6.05 0.13 10.74
CA GLY A 308 6.66 -1.16 11.01
C GLY A 308 7.12 -1.31 12.47
N LYS A 309 7.82 -2.40 12.75
CA LYS A 309 8.41 -2.66 14.06
C LYS A 309 9.32 -1.52 14.49
N MET A 310 9.15 -1.06 15.73
CA MET A 310 9.99 -0.02 16.32
C MET A 310 11.26 -0.63 16.92
N ASN A 311 12.40 0.01 16.65
CA ASN A 311 13.68 -0.37 17.25
C ASN A 311 13.68 -0.08 18.76
N PRO A 312 14.15 -0.99 19.60
CA PRO A 312 14.22 -0.78 21.05
C PRO A 312 15.10 0.42 21.48
N SER A 313 16.00 0.90 20.61
CA SER A 313 16.82 2.10 20.85
C SER A 313 16.02 3.41 20.82
N VAL A 314 14.77 3.37 20.33
CA VAL A 314 13.88 4.53 20.30
C VAL A 314 13.27 4.77 21.68
N PRO A 315 13.50 5.94 22.31
CA PRO A 315 12.91 6.27 23.60
C PRO A 315 11.36 6.27 23.55
N ALA A 316 10.73 5.78 24.60
CA ALA A 316 9.27 5.78 24.72
C ALA A 316 8.65 7.19 24.60
N SER A 317 9.36 8.22 25.07
CA SER A 317 8.93 9.62 24.93
C SER A 317 8.83 10.06 23.46
N PHE A 318 9.71 9.56 22.58
CA PHE A 318 9.69 9.89 21.15
C PHE A 318 8.50 9.18 20.46
N ILE A 319 8.23 7.94 20.85
CA ILE A 319 7.05 7.20 20.37
C ILE A 319 5.77 7.93 20.82
N LYS A 320 5.71 8.40 22.08
CA LYS A 320 4.57 9.18 22.58
C LYS A 320 4.37 10.48 21.79
N LEU A 321 5.45 11.20 21.49
CA LEU A 321 5.39 12.42 20.68
C LEU A 321 4.87 12.10 19.27
N MET A 322 5.45 11.13 18.59
CA MET A 322 5.03 10.68 17.25
C MET A 322 3.53 10.31 17.24
N ASN A 323 3.06 9.55 18.24
CA ASN A 323 1.65 9.19 18.37
C ASN A 323 0.74 10.41 18.59
N SER A 324 1.23 11.49 19.24
CA SER A 324 0.48 12.74 19.33
C SER A 324 0.29 13.43 17.98
N TYR A 325 1.31 13.35 17.10
CA TYR A 325 1.19 13.81 15.72
C TYR A 325 0.19 12.96 14.92
N LYS A 326 0.27 11.64 15.04
CA LYS A 326 -0.71 10.71 14.45
C LYS A 326 -2.14 11.08 14.84
N ALA A 327 -2.39 11.30 16.13
CA ALA A 327 -3.72 11.67 16.62
C ALA A 327 -4.20 13.01 16.02
N LYS A 328 -3.31 14.03 15.92
CA LYS A 328 -3.63 15.32 15.31
C LYS A 328 -3.94 15.20 13.80
N ILE A 329 -3.21 14.35 13.08
CA ILE A 329 -3.45 14.09 11.65
C ILE A 329 -4.82 13.43 11.48
N ILE A 330 -5.11 12.36 12.22
CA ILE A 330 -6.40 11.65 12.16
C ILE A 330 -7.58 12.55 12.53
N ALA A 331 -7.39 13.44 13.52
CA ALA A 331 -8.38 14.45 13.91
C ALA A 331 -8.50 15.62 12.92
N GLY A 332 -7.64 15.72 11.90
CA GLY A 332 -7.63 16.83 10.93
C GLY A 332 -7.06 18.16 11.46
N THR A 333 -6.56 18.20 12.72
CA THR A 333 -6.00 19.41 13.34
C THR A 333 -4.56 19.67 12.92
N LEU A 334 -3.88 18.70 12.34
CA LEU A 334 -2.58 18.86 11.69
C LEU A 334 -2.70 18.46 10.22
N LYS A 335 -2.66 19.46 9.35
CA LYS A 335 -2.59 19.26 7.90
C LYS A 335 -1.14 19.14 7.46
N VAL A 336 -0.79 17.99 6.90
CA VAL A 336 0.56 17.71 6.40
C VAL A 336 0.61 18.04 4.91
N PRO A 337 1.58 18.84 4.43
CA PRO A 337 1.67 19.14 3.00
C PRO A 337 1.98 17.88 2.18
N ALA A 338 1.44 17.82 0.97
CA ALA A 338 1.64 16.71 0.04
C ALA A 338 2.71 17.00 -1.04
N ALA A 339 3.27 18.21 -1.04
CA ALA A 339 4.31 18.62 -1.98
C ALA A 339 5.50 19.22 -1.26
N LEU A 340 6.69 18.98 -1.79
CA LEU A 340 7.92 19.66 -1.36
C LEU A 340 7.85 21.15 -1.72
N LYS A 341 8.22 21.98 -0.75
CA LYS A 341 8.40 23.42 -0.91
C LYS A 341 9.86 23.78 -0.66
#